data_14e30d1bd21119cd005425437ee4f1d0
#
_entry.id   14e30d1bd21119cd005425437ee4f1d0
#
_cell.length_a   1.000
_cell.length_b   1.000
_cell.length_c   1.000
_cell.angle_alpha   90.00
_cell.angle_beta   90.00
_cell.angle_gamma   90.00
#
_symmetry.space_group_name_H-M   'P 1'
#
loop_
_entity.id
_entity.type
_entity.pdbx_description
1 polymer ?
#
loop_
_entity_poly.entity_id
_entity_poly.type
_entity_poly.pdbx_seq_one_letter_code
_entity_poly.pdbx_strand_id
1 'polypeptide(L)'
;MIDEMTTVLEPTPLPDFVETKYIRGITSRALSYIKAGFPVHFRGPSGCGKTTLAMHVASKVGRPVVIIHGDEEFTTSDLVGGEYGYRIRKVVDRFVSRVLKTEEDMMKRWVDNRLTVACRYGFTLVYDEFTRSRPEANNILLSILQEKMMDLPAARDGDGPYL
;
A
#
# COMPACT_ATOMS: atom_id res chain seq x y z
N MET A 1 -14.46 -4.06 3.54
CA MET A 1 -13.73 -4.98 4.45
C MET A 1 -12.27 -4.88 4.04
N ILE A 2 -11.38 -4.34 4.90
CA ILE A 2 -9.95 -4.27 4.61
C ILE A 2 -9.46 -5.72 4.56
N ASP A 3 -8.84 -6.13 3.44
CA ASP A 3 -8.37 -7.49 3.24
C ASP A 3 -7.28 -7.80 4.28
N GLU A 4 -7.28 -9.00 4.86
CA GLU A 4 -6.41 -9.40 5.99
C GLU A 4 -4.90 -9.33 5.68
N MET A 5 -4.52 -9.04 4.44
CA MET A 5 -3.12 -9.00 3.97
C MET A 5 -2.41 -7.66 4.20
N THR A 6 -3.12 -6.58 4.55
CA THR A 6 -2.50 -5.28 4.75
C THR A 6 -2.52 -4.88 6.22
N THR A 7 -1.34 -4.81 6.83
CA THR A 7 -1.22 -4.29 8.20
C THR A 7 -1.38 -2.78 8.18
N VAL A 8 -2.47 -2.29 8.75
CA VAL A 8 -2.74 -0.87 8.98
C VAL A 8 -2.40 -0.55 10.42
N LEU A 9 -1.52 0.44 10.61
CA LEU A 9 -1.08 0.88 11.92
C LEU A 9 -1.86 2.12 12.35
N GLU A 10 -2.27 2.14 13.62
CA GLU A 10 -2.81 3.36 14.21
C GLU A 10 -1.71 4.45 14.33
N PRO A 11 -2.04 5.72 14.09
CA PRO A 11 -1.09 6.81 14.12
C PRO A 11 -0.72 7.20 15.57
N THR A 12 -0.07 6.29 16.31
CA THR A 12 0.32 6.52 17.69
C THR A 12 1.66 7.26 17.77
N PRO A 13 1.80 8.24 18.69
CA PRO A 13 3.09 8.85 18.96
C PRO A 13 4.10 7.80 19.44
N LEU A 14 5.35 7.92 18.99
CA LEU A 14 6.44 7.07 19.46
C LEU A 14 6.84 7.50 20.87
N PRO A 15 6.74 6.63 21.90
CA PRO A 15 6.92 7.05 23.31
C PRO A 15 8.33 7.56 23.62
N ASP A 16 9.36 7.02 22.95
CA ASP A 16 10.77 7.35 23.19
C ASP A 16 11.34 8.33 22.14
N PHE A 17 10.49 9.01 21.38
CA PHE A 17 10.95 9.91 20.34
C PHE A 17 11.37 11.28 20.92
N VAL A 18 12.66 11.61 20.83
CA VAL A 18 13.18 12.89 21.31
C VAL A 18 13.05 13.95 20.22
N GLU A 19 12.11 14.85 20.40
CA GLU A 19 11.88 15.97 19.48
C GLU A 19 12.79 17.16 19.79
N THR A 20 14.00 17.17 19.25
CA THR A 20 14.92 18.31 19.35
C THR A 20 14.39 19.52 18.58
N LYS A 21 14.96 20.73 18.80
CA LYS A 21 14.61 21.93 18.03
C LYS A 21 14.78 21.73 16.52
N TYR A 22 15.84 21.02 16.12
CA TYR A 22 16.13 20.72 14.72
C TYR A 22 15.08 19.77 14.13
N ILE A 23 14.77 18.68 14.81
CA ILE A 23 13.74 17.71 14.41
C ILE A 23 12.36 18.37 14.31
N ARG A 24 12.01 19.23 15.25
CA ARG A 24 10.76 20.00 15.22
C ARG A 24 10.66 20.87 13.96
N GLY A 25 11.76 21.52 13.56
CA GLY A 25 11.82 22.30 12.33
C GLY A 25 11.59 21.45 11.07
N ILE A 26 12.18 20.24 11.00
CA ILE A 26 11.97 19.31 9.90
C ILE A 26 10.52 18.81 9.88
N THR A 27 9.99 18.39 11.04
CA THR A 27 8.61 17.91 11.18
C THR A 27 7.60 18.96 10.73
N SER A 28 7.77 20.22 11.18
CA SER A 28 6.87 21.31 10.79
C SER A 28 6.87 21.55 9.28
N ARG A 29 8.03 21.57 8.64
CA ARG A 29 8.13 21.71 7.18
C ARG A 29 7.50 20.53 6.45
N ALA A 30 7.78 19.29 6.89
CA ALA A 30 7.19 18.08 6.32
C ALA A 30 5.66 18.12 6.37
N LEU A 31 5.09 18.48 7.52
CA LEU A 31 3.64 18.61 7.68
C LEU A 31 3.04 19.70 6.77
N SER A 32 3.77 20.82 6.56
CA SER A 32 3.32 21.87 5.65
C SER A 32 3.25 21.38 4.20
N TYR A 33 4.27 20.64 3.74
CA TYR A 33 4.24 20.04 2.40
C TYR A 33 3.15 19.00 2.25
N ILE A 34 2.97 18.10 3.21
CA ILE A 34 1.93 17.07 3.18
C ILE A 34 0.54 17.72 3.14
N LYS A 35 0.29 18.75 3.94
CA LYS A 35 -0.97 19.50 3.91
C LYS A 35 -1.23 20.19 2.56
N ALA A 36 -0.17 20.60 1.87
CA ALA A 36 -0.25 21.17 0.54
C ALA A 36 -0.36 20.11 -0.58
N GLY A 37 -0.44 18.82 -0.24
CA GLY A 37 -0.59 17.71 -1.19
C GLY A 37 0.72 17.23 -1.83
N PHE A 38 1.86 17.60 -1.26
CA PHE A 38 3.17 17.16 -1.76
C PHE A 38 3.72 15.99 -0.93
N PRO A 39 4.38 15.02 -1.57
CA PRO A 39 5.11 13.98 -0.87
C PRO A 39 6.38 14.54 -0.23
N VAL A 40 6.85 13.89 0.82
CA VAL A 40 8.08 14.26 1.52
C VAL A 40 9.07 13.10 1.47
N HIS A 41 10.30 13.39 1.06
CA HIS A 41 11.39 12.44 1.05
C HIS A 41 12.47 12.80 2.07
N PHE A 42 12.71 11.91 3.04
CA PHE A 42 13.81 12.02 3.98
C PHE A 42 15.06 11.32 3.46
N ARG A 43 16.13 12.09 3.25
CA ARG A 43 17.43 11.58 2.80
C ARG A 43 18.48 11.76 3.89
N GLY A 44 19.34 10.76 4.05
CA GLY A 44 20.43 10.79 5.01
C GLY A 44 21.14 9.44 5.13
N PRO A 45 22.25 9.36 5.87
CA PRO A 45 22.99 8.12 6.08
C PRO A 45 22.15 7.05 6.76
N SER A 46 22.58 5.78 6.65
CA SER A 46 21.94 4.67 7.36
C SER A 46 22.03 4.89 8.88
N GLY A 47 20.99 4.50 9.61
CA GLY A 47 20.95 4.61 11.07
C GLY A 47 20.68 6.01 11.64
N CYS A 48 20.51 7.06 10.82
CA CYS A 48 20.23 8.41 11.32
C CYS A 48 18.76 8.67 11.74
N GLY A 49 17.91 7.63 11.77
CA GLY A 49 16.53 7.75 12.26
C GLY A 49 15.51 8.21 11.22
N LYS A 50 15.75 8.02 9.91
CA LYS A 50 14.81 8.44 8.83
C LYS A 50 13.44 7.79 8.98
N THR A 51 13.40 6.48 9.18
CA THR A 51 12.16 5.71 9.35
C THR A 51 11.42 6.15 10.60
N THR A 52 12.14 6.35 11.70
CA THR A 52 11.59 6.85 12.96
C THR A 52 10.99 8.26 12.80
N LEU A 53 11.68 9.14 12.07
CA LEU A 53 11.19 10.48 11.74
C LEU A 53 9.95 10.42 10.83
N ALA A 54 9.94 9.54 9.84
CA ALA A 54 8.79 9.35 8.96
C ALA A 54 7.55 8.90 9.75
N MET A 55 7.71 7.95 10.66
CA MET A 55 6.65 7.49 11.55
C MET A 55 6.18 8.59 12.51
N HIS A 56 7.10 9.39 13.05
CA HIS A 56 6.75 10.55 13.88
C HIS A 56 5.92 11.58 13.09
N VAL A 57 6.32 11.90 11.85
CA VAL A 57 5.54 12.81 10.99
C VAL A 57 4.18 12.19 10.66
N ALA A 58 4.12 10.91 10.34
CA ALA A 58 2.88 10.19 10.06
C ALA A 58 1.91 10.22 11.26
N SER A 59 2.42 10.05 12.48
CA SER A 59 1.60 10.18 13.69
C SER A 59 1.01 11.59 13.88
N LYS A 60 1.73 12.63 13.45
CA LYS A 60 1.25 14.03 13.48
C LYS A 60 0.22 14.31 12.36
N VAL A 61 0.23 13.57 11.25
CA VAL A 61 -0.81 13.64 10.22
C VAL A 61 -2.14 13.12 10.76
N GLY A 62 -2.13 12.15 11.67
CA GLY A 62 -3.31 11.66 12.37
C GLY A 62 -4.23 10.76 11.52
N ARG A 63 -3.70 10.18 10.43
CA ARG A 63 -4.40 9.17 9.62
C ARG A 63 -3.76 7.81 9.81
N PRO A 64 -4.50 6.71 9.69
CA PRO A 64 -3.93 5.36 9.72
C PRO A 64 -2.74 5.24 8.77
N VAL A 65 -1.77 4.43 9.13
CA VAL A 65 -0.47 4.35 8.45
C VAL A 65 -0.30 2.98 7.83
N VAL A 66 0.08 2.97 6.56
CA VAL A 66 0.52 1.76 5.84
C VAL A 66 2.01 1.90 5.55
N ILE A 67 2.79 0.87 5.89
CA ILE A 67 4.23 0.86 5.65
C ILE A 67 4.54 -0.10 4.50
N ILE A 68 5.38 0.38 3.58
CA ILE A 68 6.01 -0.42 2.54
C ILE A 68 7.52 -0.39 2.76
N HIS A 69 8.15 -1.56 2.68
CA HIS A 69 9.61 -1.68 2.69
C HIS A 69 10.08 -2.04 1.29
N GLY A 70 10.93 -1.20 0.70
CA GLY A 70 11.48 -1.42 -0.62
C GLY A 70 12.48 -2.59 -0.63
N ASP A 71 12.41 -3.39 -1.68
CA ASP A 71 13.29 -4.53 -1.92
C ASP A 71 13.68 -4.62 -3.41
N GLU A 72 14.80 -5.26 -3.73
CA GLU A 72 15.28 -5.45 -5.09
C GLU A 72 14.38 -6.35 -5.95
N GLU A 73 13.63 -7.27 -5.30
CA GLU A 73 12.68 -8.16 -5.96
C GLU A 73 11.28 -7.55 -6.08
N PHE A 74 11.08 -6.37 -5.50
CA PHE A 74 9.79 -5.71 -5.43
C PHE A 74 9.27 -5.33 -6.82
N THR A 75 8.04 -5.76 -7.13
CA THR A 75 7.38 -5.52 -8.40
C THR A 75 6.22 -4.53 -8.27
N THR A 76 5.67 -4.06 -9.38
CA THR A 76 4.47 -3.21 -9.38
C THR A 76 3.28 -3.91 -8.71
N SER A 77 3.16 -5.23 -8.87
CA SER A 77 2.08 -6.01 -8.23
C SER A 77 2.18 -6.03 -6.70
N ASP A 78 3.39 -5.92 -6.15
CA ASP A 78 3.60 -5.85 -4.69
C ASP A 78 3.15 -4.51 -4.12
N LEU A 79 3.08 -3.46 -4.96
CA LEU A 79 2.53 -2.15 -4.60
C LEU A 79 1.01 -2.11 -4.79
N VAL A 80 0.56 -2.47 -5.98
CA VAL A 80 -0.80 -2.21 -6.46
C VAL A 80 -1.74 -3.36 -6.10
N GLY A 81 -1.29 -4.60 -6.26
CA GLY A 81 -2.11 -5.80 -6.13
C GLY A 81 -2.13 -6.62 -7.41
N GLY A 82 -2.89 -7.69 -7.40
CA GLY A 82 -2.96 -8.60 -8.52
C GLY A 82 -4.20 -9.48 -8.52
N GLU A 83 -4.42 -10.17 -9.63
CA GLU A 83 -5.42 -11.21 -9.71
C GLU A 83 -4.89 -12.51 -9.11
N TYR A 84 -5.59 -13.01 -8.11
CA TYR A 84 -5.31 -14.30 -7.51
C TYR A 84 -6.41 -15.30 -7.87
N GLY A 85 -6.02 -16.46 -8.39
CA GLY A 85 -6.95 -17.53 -8.75
C GLY A 85 -7.20 -18.45 -7.56
N TYR A 86 -8.49 -18.69 -7.26
CA TYR A 86 -8.91 -19.74 -6.32
C TYR A 86 -9.48 -20.91 -7.11
N ARG A 87 -9.00 -22.13 -6.83
CA ARG A 87 -9.64 -23.34 -7.32
C ARG A 87 -10.80 -23.71 -6.40
N ILE A 88 -12.01 -23.54 -6.88
CA ILE A 88 -13.19 -24.05 -6.18
C ILE A 88 -13.47 -25.44 -6.72
N ARG A 89 -13.27 -26.45 -5.89
CA ARG A 89 -13.64 -27.82 -6.19
C ARG A 89 -15.08 -28.04 -5.76
N LYS A 90 -16.02 -27.93 -6.70
CA LYS A 90 -17.43 -28.23 -6.45
C LYS A 90 -17.66 -29.71 -6.72
N VAL A 91 -17.80 -30.51 -5.68
CA VAL A 91 -18.25 -31.91 -5.81
C VAL A 91 -19.75 -31.88 -5.90
N VAL A 92 -20.29 -32.07 -7.09
CA VAL A 92 -21.75 -32.23 -7.28
C VAL A 92 -22.06 -33.70 -7.23
N ASP A 93 -22.58 -34.16 -6.10
CA ASP A 93 -23.08 -35.51 -5.92
C ASP A 93 -24.49 -35.61 -6.56
N ARG A 94 -24.55 -36.09 -7.78
CA ARG A 94 -25.85 -36.44 -8.43
C ARG A 94 -26.10 -37.92 -8.26
N PHE A 95 -27.02 -38.26 -7.39
CA PHE A 95 -27.39 -39.61 -6.99
C PHE A 95 -27.98 -40.48 -8.10
N VAL A 96 -27.99 -40.04 -9.36
CA VAL A 96 -28.63 -40.75 -10.51
C VAL A 96 -27.73 -40.79 -11.73
N SER A 97 -26.50 -41.19 -11.57
CA SER A 97 -25.65 -41.76 -12.65
C SER A 97 -24.19 -41.79 -12.17
N ARG A 98 -23.53 -42.89 -12.37
CA ARG A 98 -22.15 -43.21 -11.98
C ARG A 98 -21.07 -42.34 -12.67
N VAL A 99 -21.25 -41.05 -12.79
CA VAL A 99 -20.21 -40.11 -13.30
C VAL A 99 -20.10 -38.96 -12.34
N LEU A 100 -19.05 -39.00 -11.53
CA LEU A 100 -18.55 -37.83 -10.79
C LEU A 100 -18.00 -36.82 -11.81
N LYS A 101 -18.78 -35.81 -12.14
CA LYS A 101 -18.26 -34.63 -12.87
C LYS A 101 -17.68 -33.67 -11.86
N THR A 102 -16.37 -33.59 -11.78
CA THR A 102 -15.69 -32.54 -11.05
C THR A 102 -15.61 -31.33 -11.97
N GLU A 103 -16.39 -30.29 -11.71
CA GLU A 103 -16.24 -29.00 -12.37
C GLU A 103 -15.25 -28.19 -11.54
N GLU A 104 -14.06 -27.96 -12.07
CA GLU A 104 -13.08 -27.04 -11.49
C GLU A 104 -13.31 -25.67 -12.10
N ASP A 105 -14.01 -24.78 -11.36
CA ASP A 105 -14.11 -23.38 -11.72
C ASP A 105 -12.91 -22.62 -11.13
N MET A 106 -12.11 -22.00 -11.98
CA MET A 106 -11.11 -21.03 -11.56
C MET A 106 -11.78 -19.67 -11.45
N MET A 107 -12.08 -19.24 -10.23
CA MET A 107 -12.47 -17.85 -9.98
C MET A 107 -11.21 -17.02 -9.73
N LYS A 108 -11.02 -16.00 -10.56
CA LYS A 108 -9.99 -14.98 -10.35
C LYS A 108 -10.59 -13.85 -9.53
N ARG A 109 -9.90 -13.46 -8.48
CA ARG A 109 -10.26 -12.31 -7.64
C ARG A 109 -9.10 -11.35 -7.58
N TRP A 110 -9.40 -10.07 -7.79
CA TRP A 110 -8.43 -9.01 -7.55
C TRP A 110 -8.24 -8.81 -6.04
N VAL A 111 -6.99 -8.68 -5.60
CA VAL A 111 -6.63 -8.36 -4.23
C VAL A 111 -5.80 -7.09 -4.24
N ASP A 112 -6.28 -6.06 -3.55
CA ASP A 112 -5.57 -4.79 -3.38
C ASP A 112 -4.33 -5.00 -2.52
N ASN A 113 -3.21 -4.40 -2.92
CA ASN A 113 -2.04 -4.36 -2.06
C ASN A 113 -1.88 -2.98 -1.41
N ARG A 114 -0.85 -2.79 -0.63
CA ARG A 114 -0.64 -1.70 0.33
C ARG A 114 -0.82 -0.31 -0.25
N LEU A 115 -0.31 -0.05 -1.47
CA LEU A 115 -0.45 1.25 -2.14
C LEU A 115 -1.91 1.52 -2.50
N THR A 116 -2.59 0.54 -3.10
CA THR A 116 -4.01 0.66 -3.46
C THR A 116 -4.88 0.87 -2.23
N VAL A 117 -4.65 0.12 -1.16
CA VAL A 117 -5.35 0.30 0.12
C VAL A 117 -5.14 1.71 0.67
N ALA A 118 -3.89 2.21 0.67
CA ALA A 118 -3.59 3.56 1.15
C ALA A 118 -4.31 4.63 0.32
N CYS A 119 -4.33 4.51 -1.01
CA CYS A 119 -5.03 5.43 -1.90
C CYS A 119 -6.56 5.37 -1.72
N ARG A 120 -7.12 4.16 -1.67
CA ARG A 120 -8.57 3.94 -1.56
C ARG A 120 -9.17 4.49 -0.27
N TYR A 121 -8.48 4.31 0.84
CA TYR A 121 -8.97 4.70 2.16
C TYR A 121 -8.39 6.03 2.69
N GLY A 122 -7.51 6.68 1.91
CA GLY A 122 -6.86 7.93 2.30
C GLY A 122 -5.91 7.77 3.48
N PHE A 123 -5.21 6.65 3.58
CA PHE A 123 -4.23 6.39 4.63
C PHE A 123 -2.90 7.10 4.34
N THR A 124 -2.11 7.29 5.37
CA THR A 124 -0.73 7.78 5.23
C THR A 124 0.16 6.63 4.79
N LEU A 125 0.82 6.77 3.64
CA LEU A 125 1.79 5.80 3.15
C LEU A 125 3.21 6.21 3.58
N VAL A 126 3.91 5.30 4.25
CA VAL A 126 5.34 5.40 4.51
C VAL A 126 6.07 4.37 3.67
N TYR A 127 6.82 4.81 2.67
CA TYR A 127 7.63 3.94 1.83
C TYR A 127 9.09 4.04 2.26
N ASP A 128 9.51 3.08 3.07
CA ASP A 128 10.88 2.99 3.57
C ASP A 128 11.78 2.30 2.55
N GLU A 129 13.03 2.73 2.47
CA GLU A 129 14.04 2.19 1.54
C GLU A 129 13.58 2.12 0.06
N PHE A 130 12.73 3.06 -0.40
CA PHE A 130 12.13 3.01 -1.74
C PHE A 130 13.19 2.99 -2.88
N THR A 131 14.39 3.49 -2.62
CA THR A 131 15.50 3.47 -3.59
C THR A 131 16.11 2.08 -3.80
N ARG A 132 15.78 1.09 -2.96
CA ARG A 132 16.16 -0.32 -3.16
C ARG A 132 15.25 -1.01 -4.15
N SER A 133 14.02 -0.55 -4.29
CA SER A 133 13.08 -1.12 -5.26
C SER A 133 13.49 -0.73 -6.68
N ARG A 134 13.18 -1.61 -7.62
CA ARG A 134 13.45 -1.36 -9.03
C ARG A 134 12.71 -0.11 -9.51
N PRO A 135 13.30 0.70 -10.38
CA PRO A 135 12.64 1.89 -10.94
C PRO A 135 11.28 1.58 -11.56
N GLU A 136 11.14 0.42 -12.21
CA GLU A 136 9.92 -0.03 -12.87
C GLU A 136 8.76 -0.21 -11.88
N ALA A 137 9.05 -0.75 -10.68
CA ALA A 137 8.05 -0.88 -9.62
C ALA A 137 7.55 0.48 -9.14
N ASN A 138 8.41 1.48 -9.12
CA ASN A 138 8.11 2.81 -8.63
C ASN A 138 7.41 3.72 -9.65
N ASN A 139 7.31 3.31 -10.93
CA ASN A 139 6.69 4.12 -11.98
C ASN A 139 5.22 4.45 -11.67
N ILE A 140 4.50 3.57 -11.00
CA ILE A 140 3.10 3.82 -10.59
C ILE A 140 2.97 5.05 -9.67
N LEU A 141 4.02 5.37 -8.91
CA LEU A 141 4.01 6.54 -8.04
C LEU A 141 3.98 7.86 -8.83
N LEU A 142 4.50 7.88 -10.08
CA LEU A 142 4.48 9.08 -10.92
C LEU A 142 3.03 9.50 -11.22
N SER A 143 2.20 8.58 -11.68
CA SER A 143 0.78 8.85 -11.95
C SER A 143 0.05 9.30 -10.69
N ILE A 144 0.26 8.62 -9.57
CA ILE A 144 -0.38 8.97 -8.30
C ILE A 144 0.04 10.36 -7.82
N LEU A 145 1.34 10.69 -7.90
CA LEU A 145 1.86 11.95 -7.38
C LEU A 145 1.56 13.14 -8.30
N GLN A 146 1.55 12.94 -9.63
CA GLN A 146 1.31 13.98 -10.61
C GLN A 146 -0.18 14.13 -10.95
N GLU A 147 -0.83 13.03 -11.29
CA GLU A 147 -2.20 13.02 -11.82
C GLU A 147 -3.25 12.78 -10.74
N LYS A 148 -2.82 12.35 -9.54
CA LYS A 148 -3.69 11.95 -8.42
C LYS A 148 -4.63 10.80 -8.78
N MET A 149 -4.21 9.98 -9.74
CA MET A 149 -4.95 8.81 -10.23
C MET A 149 -4.08 7.57 -10.22
N MET A 150 -4.72 6.42 -10.06
CA MET A 150 -4.10 5.12 -10.17
C MET A 150 -5.02 4.21 -10.98
N ASP A 151 -4.52 3.73 -12.11
CA ASP A 151 -5.24 2.75 -12.94
C ASP A 151 -5.05 1.34 -12.36
N LEU A 152 -6.17 0.63 -12.16
CA LEU A 152 -6.18 -0.76 -11.75
C LEU A 152 -6.57 -1.65 -12.94
N PRO A 153 -5.68 -2.52 -13.43
CA PRO A 153 -5.92 -3.29 -14.66
C PRO A 153 -7.14 -4.22 -14.61
N ALA A 154 -7.56 -4.64 -13.43
CA ALA A 154 -8.66 -5.58 -13.23
C ALA A 154 -9.99 -4.93 -12.78
N ALA A 155 -10.04 -3.61 -12.59
CA ALA A 155 -11.27 -2.91 -12.18
C ALA A 155 -12.29 -2.75 -13.34
N ARG A 156 -12.31 -3.68 -14.32
CA ARG A 156 -13.20 -3.60 -15.49
C ARG A 156 -14.66 -4.01 -15.22
N ASP A 157 -14.94 -4.60 -14.06
CA ASP A 157 -16.29 -5.05 -13.71
C ASP A 157 -16.94 -4.12 -12.66
N GLY A 158 -17.20 -2.86 -13.05
CA GLY A 158 -18.21 -2.03 -12.38
C GLY A 158 -17.73 -0.96 -11.41
N ASP A 159 -16.50 -0.99 -10.94
CA ASP A 159 -15.95 0.06 -10.08
C ASP A 159 -15.08 1.00 -10.94
N GLY A 160 -15.56 2.23 -11.13
CA GLY A 160 -14.83 3.25 -11.88
C GLY A 160 -13.46 3.60 -11.27
N PRO A 161 -12.67 4.47 -11.94
CA PRO A 161 -11.35 4.86 -11.45
C PRO A 161 -11.43 5.44 -10.05
N TYR A 162 -10.59 4.93 -9.14
CA TYR A 162 -10.50 5.46 -7.79
C TYR A 162 -9.70 6.76 -7.79
N LEU A 163 -10.33 7.83 -7.33
CA LEU A 163 -9.73 9.15 -7.10
C LEU A 163 -9.10 9.23 -5.71
#